data_feb922878756f9934f2ebd22eb1fc997
#
_entry.id   feb922878756f9934f2ebd22eb1fc997
#
_cell.length_a   1.000
_cell.length_b   1.000
_cell.length_c   1.000
_cell.angle_alpha   90.00
_cell.angle_beta   90.00
_cell.angle_gamma   90.00
#
_symmetry.space_group_name_H-M   'P 1'
#
loop_
_entity.id
_entity.type
_entity.pdbx_description
1 polymer ?
#
loop_
_entity_poly.entity_id
_entity_poly.type
_entity_poly.pdbx_seq_one_letter_code
_entity_poly.pdbx_strand_id
1 'polypeptide(L)'
;MKTMNMISRRSFLKAAMAASAVSALALTGCGGAASSTASTASGAAASSEAASSAVAGETFKVGIVNYVDHASLNQIVASVESRLDELGKEKDVTFDYADYYANAQADQSNLNQIGADLVADGVDVIVAVATPTAATMLAAVEDTEIPVVYSAVTDPATAGFDGGENMTGTSDALNTAAIMNLILAADPEINTIGLLYDLSQDSSTQAIADAKAFCDEKGIQYIEKNGTTTAEVQMAAEALVAAGVKAVFTPTDNTIMTAELSIYETFTEAGVMHFTGADSFALNGAFVGYGVDYVQLGEATADMVAEILCDGKSATEMPYQTFDNGIVTINTETAAALGFEGDKLDALKEAFKPYCTEIVEVTTAQNFS
;
A
#
# COMPACT_ATOMS: atom_id res chain seq x y z
N MET A 1 -19.35 26.24 -9.19
CA MET A 1 -20.44 25.37 -9.65
C MET A 1 -19.90 24.58 -10.83
N LYS A 2 -19.34 23.42 -10.58
CA LYS A 2 -19.01 22.41 -11.58
C LYS A 2 -19.60 21.10 -11.11
N THR A 3 -20.34 20.50 -11.96
CA THR A 3 -21.23 19.37 -11.80
C THR A 3 -20.46 18.09 -11.44
N MET A 4 -20.84 17.50 -10.31
CA MET A 4 -20.51 16.13 -9.95
C MET A 4 -20.98 15.19 -11.07
N ASN A 5 -20.08 14.40 -11.61
CA ASN A 5 -20.41 13.27 -12.47
C ASN A 5 -20.96 12.15 -11.61
N MET A 6 -22.27 12.02 -11.62
CA MET A 6 -22.97 10.88 -11.04
C MET A 6 -22.72 9.65 -11.90
N ILE A 7 -22.21 8.62 -11.31
CA ILE A 7 -22.06 7.27 -11.87
C ILE A 7 -23.41 6.82 -12.44
N SER A 8 -23.39 6.40 -13.68
CA SER A 8 -24.53 6.06 -14.50
C SER A 8 -25.23 4.77 -14.00
N ARG A 9 -26.45 4.92 -13.51
CA ARG A 9 -27.37 3.84 -13.14
C ARG A 9 -27.98 3.10 -14.35
N ARG A 10 -27.19 2.65 -15.31
CA ARG A 10 -27.73 2.02 -16.52
C ARG A 10 -27.23 0.62 -16.84
N SER A 11 -26.75 -0.14 -15.88
CA SER A 11 -26.39 -1.57 -16.11
C SER A 11 -27.23 -2.58 -15.35
N PHE A 12 -28.19 -2.18 -14.54
CA PHE A 12 -29.11 -3.09 -13.87
C PHE A 12 -30.43 -3.15 -14.65
N LEU A 13 -30.53 -3.95 -15.69
CA LEU A 13 -31.77 -4.61 -16.17
C LEU A 13 -31.54 -5.30 -17.51
N LYS A 14 -31.05 -6.52 -17.51
CA LYS A 14 -31.28 -7.49 -18.60
C LYS A 14 -30.76 -8.87 -18.19
N ALA A 15 -31.53 -9.63 -17.46
CA ALA A 15 -31.56 -11.08 -17.54
C ALA A 15 -32.71 -11.62 -16.70
N ALA A 16 -33.86 -11.74 -17.29
CA ALA A 16 -34.87 -12.64 -16.85
C ALA A 16 -35.61 -13.18 -18.08
N MET A 17 -35.78 -14.49 -18.12
CA MET A 17 -36.58 -15.32 -19.01
C MET A 17 -35.83 -16.05 -20.14
N ALA A 18 -35.62 -17.37 -19.94
CA ALA A 18 -36.38 -18.36 -20.70
C ALA A 18 -36.21 -19.75 -20.10
N ALA A 19 -37.33 -20.35 -19.81
CA ALA A 19 -37.47 -21.66 -19.16
C ALA A 19 -37.43 -22.82 -20.17
N SER A 20 -37.05 -23.99 -19.64
CA SER A 20 -37.56 -25.35 -19.92
C SER A 20 -37.55 -25.91 -21.33
N ALA A 21 -36.92 -27.10 -21.48
CA ALA A 21 -37.53 -28.28 -22.03
C ALA A 21 -36.76 -29.56 -21.69
N VAL A 22 -37.46 -30.46 -21.03
CA VAL A 22 -37.15 -31.85 -20.72
C VAL A 22 -37.24 -32.68 -21.99
N SER A 23 -36.34 -33.67 -22.18
CA SER A 23 -36.64 -34.91 -22.90
C SER A 23 -35.69 -36.04 -22.47
N ALA A 24 -36.27 -37.00 -21.80
CA ALA A 24 -35.72 -38.33 -21.55
C ALA A 24 -35.96 -39.28 -22.72
N LEU A 25 -35.08 -40.29 -22.90
CA LEU A 25 -35.33 -41.66 -23.44
C LEU A 25 -33.98 -42.35 -23.49
N ALA A 26 -33.65 -43.27 -22.66
CA ALA A 26 -34.04 -44.67 -22.44
C ALA A 26 -33.44 -45.68 -23.46
N LEU A 27 -32.59 -46.54 -22.92
CA LEU A 27 -32.49 -47.98 -23.01
C LEU A 27 -31.95 -48.69 -24.27
N THR A 28 -31.04 -49.58 -24.00
CA THR A 28 -30.78 -51.01 -24.31
C THR A 28 -29.52 -51.18 -25.14
N GLY A 29 -28.67 -52.15 -24.90
CA GLY A 29 -28.61 -53.36 -24.16
C GLY A 29 -27.39 -54.18 -24.49
N CYS A 30 -27.05 -55.05 -23.60
CA CYS A 30 -26.42 -56.38 -23.71
C CYS A 30 -25.15 -56.67 -24.52
N GLY A 31 -24.13 -57.15 -23.83
CA GLY A 31 -23.74 -58.54 -23.94
C GLY A 31 -22.27 -58.78 -24.26
N GLY A 32 -21.58 -59.53 -23.44
CA GLY A 32 -20.40 -60.30 -23.86
C GLY A 32 -19.23 -60.33 -22.90
N ALA A 33 -19.17 -61.36 -22.11
CA ALA A 33 -18.09 -61.73 -21.20
C ALA A 33 -16.84 -62.31 -21.96
N ALA A 34 -15.64 -62.12 -21.39
CA ALA A 34 -14.64 -63.13 -21.03
C ALA A 34 -13.26 -62.51 -20.76
N SER A 35 -12.86 -62.60 -19.50
CA SER A 35 -11.78 -63.43 -18.98
C SER A 35 -10.32 -63.00 -19.19
N SER A 36 -9.68 -62.78 -18.03
CA SER A 36 -8.28 -63.09 -17.61
C SER A 36 -7.13 -62.31 -18.26
N THR A 37 -6.26 -61.70 -17.51
CA THR A 37 -5.28 -62.18 -16.53
C THR A 37 -4.50 -61.02 -15.92
N ALA A 38 -4.08 -61.20 -14.69
CA ALA A 38 -3.28 -60.29 -13.87
C ALA A 38 -1.90 -60.00 -14.44
N SER A 39 -1.43 -58.77 -14.22
CA SER A 39 0.00 -58.53 -13.99
C SER A 39 0.13 -57.22 -13.19
N THR A 40 0.66 -57.38 -12.00
CA THR A 40 1.13 -56.36 -11.11
C THR A 40 2.30 -55.59 -11.73
N ALA A 41 2.15 -54.23 -11.79
CA ALA A 41 3.31 -53.35 -11.87
C ALA A 41 2.99 -52.12 -11.03
N SER A 42 3.69 -52.03 -9.91
CA SER A 42 3.82 -50.86 -9.05
C SER A 42 4.41 -49.72 -9.89
N GLY A 43 3.61 -48.70 -10.12
CA GLY A 43 4.06 -47.43 -10.71
C GLY A 43 3.72 -46.31 -9.73
N ALA A 44 4.74 -45.72 -9.15
CA ALA A 44 4.63 -44.54 -8.34
C ALA A 44 3.92 -43.44 -9.15
N ALA A 45 2.78 -43.00 -8.69
CA ALA A 45 2.15 -41.77 -9.17
C ALA A 45 3.00 -40.62 -8.66
N ALA A 46 3.87 -40.09 -9.52
CA ALA A 46 4.33 -38.70 -9.35
C ALA A 46 3.14 -37.81 -9.68
N SER A 47 2.61 -37.17 -8.67
CA SER A 47 1.76 -36.01 -8.85
C SER A 47 2.64 -34.91 -9.45
N SER A 48 2.65 -34.77 -10.76
CA SER A 48 3.08 -33.52 -11.38
C SER A 48 1.97 -32.53 -11.16
N GLU A 49 2.16 -31.65 -10.21
CA GLU A 49 1.47 -30.36 -10.21
C GLU A 49 1.84 -29.72 -11.55
N ALA A 50 0.88 -29.67 -12.46
CA ALA A 50 1.00 -28.91 -13.68
C ALA A 50 0.89 -27.44 -13.26
N ALA A 51 2.01 -26.73 -13.21
CA ALA A 51 1.99 -25.29 -13.23
C ALA A 51 1.16 -24.88 -14.47
N SER A 52 0.02 -24.28 -14.26
CA SER A 52 -0.82 -23.74 -15.32
C SER A 52 -0.10 -22.50 -15.84
N SER A 53 0.65 -22.62 -16.93
CA SER A 53 1.12 -21.46 -17.66
C SER A 53 -0.05 -20.83 -18.40
N ALA A 54 -0.21 -19.51 -18.32
CA ALA A 54 -1.24 -18.78 -19.05
C ALA A 54 -1.24 -19.11 -20.56
N VAL A 55 -2.42 -19.17 -21.13
CA VAL A 55 -2.59 -19.39 -22.57
C VAL A 55 -2.51 -18.03 -23.28
N ALA A 56 -1.75 -17.94 -24.37
CA ALA A 56 -1.65 -16.73 -25.16
C ALA A 56 -3.03 -16.15 -25.53
N GLY A 57 -3.24 -14.84 -25.30
CA GLY A 57 -4.51 -14.16 -25.49
C GLY A 57 -5.51 -14.29 -24.33
N GLU A 58 -5.10 -14.87 -23.19
CA GLU A 58 -5.93 -14.93 -21.97
C GLU A 58 -6.12 -13.52 -21.36
N THR A 59 -7.29 -13.31 -20.73
CA THR A 59 -7.59 -12.06 -20.02
C THR A 59 -7.81 -12.36 -18.56
N PHE A 60 -7.05 -11.71 -17.71
CA PHE A 60 -7.17 -11.77 -16.24
C PHE A 60 -7.81 -10.52 -15.69
N LYS A 61 -8.76 -10.67 -14.80
CA LYS A 61 -9.40 -9.58 -14.07
C LYS A 61 -8.58 -9.23 -12.83
N VAL A 62 -8.05 -8.03 -12.78
CA VAL A 62 -7.21 -7.57 -11.67
C VAL A 62 -7.93 -6.48 -10.90
N GLY A 63 -8.39 -6.79 -9.69
CA GLY A 63 -8.93 -5.77 -8.79
C GLY A 63 -7.78 -4.91 -8.26
N ILE A 64 -7.86 -3.58 -8.41
CA ILE A 64 -6.90 -2.65 -7.79
C ILE A 64 -7.66 -1.75 -6.83
N VAL A 65 -7.34 -1.83 -5.54
CA VAL A 65 -8.03 -1.07 -4.50
C VAL A 65 -7.06 -0.10 -3.85
N ASN A 66 -7.27 1.20 -4.09
CA ASN A 66 -6.53 2.27 -3.44
C ASN A 66 -7.26 2.71 -2.17
N TYR A 67 -6.52 2.91 -1.06
CA TYR A 67 -7.09 3.38 0.19
C TYR A 67 -7.62 4.81 0.10
N VAL A 68 -6.77 5.73 -0.38
CA VAL A 68 -7.07 7.17 -0.48
C VAL A 68 -6.12 7.83 -1.49
N ASP A 69 -6.53 8.95 -2.06
CA ASP A 69 -5.70 9.73 -2.98
C ASP A 69 -4.62 10.51 -2.22
N HIS A 70 -3.38 10.11 -2.38
CA HIS A 70 -2.20 10.91 -2.09
C HIS A 70 -1.00 10.45 -2.94
N ALA A 71 0.05 11.27 -3.03
CA ALA A 71 1.11 11.07 -4.02
C ALA A 71 1.74 9.67 -4.00
N SER A 72 2.13 9.14 -2.82
CA SER A 72 2.78 7.83 -2.74
C SER A 72 1.85 6.70 -3.18
N LEU A 73 0.59 6.66 -2.72
CA LEU A 73 -0.35 5.60 -3.11
C LEU A 73 -0.74 5.71 -4.59
N ASN A 74 -0.89 6.93 -5.11
CA ASN A 74 -1.18 7.13 -6.53
C ASN A 74 0.02 6.73 -7.41
N GLN A 75 1.27 6.95 -6.96
CA GLN A 75 2.47 6.43 -7.65
C GLN A 75 2.45 4.90 -7.71
N ILE A 76 2.11 4.23 -6.61
CA ILE A 76 1.99 2.76 -6.59
C ILE A 76 0.96 2.30 -7.61
N VAL A 77 -0.26 2.83 -7.57
CA VAL A 77 -1.33 2.46 -8.51
C VAL A 77 -0.89 2.65 -9.96
N ALA A 78 -0.37 3.84 -10.30
CA ALA A 78 0.08 4.13 -11.66
C ALA A 78 1.22 3.20 -12.11
N SER A 79 2.13 2.82 -11.21
CA SER A 79 3.23 1.92 -11.50
C SER A 79 2.77 0.47 -11.65
N VAL A 80 1.80 0.02 -10.84
CA VAL A 80 1.14 -1.29 -11.01
C VAL A 80 0.48 -1.36 -12.37
N GLU A 81 -0.35 -0.38 -12.74
CA GLU A 81 -1.05 -0.34 -14.02
C GLU A 81 -0.07 -0.35 -15.21
N SER A 82 0.94 0.53 -15.17
CA SER A 82 1.95 0.63 -16.22
C SER A 82 2.73 -0.67 -16.40
N ARG A 83 3.13 -1.29 -15.28
CA ARG A 83 3.89 -2.55 -15.31
C ARG A 83 3.05 -3.74 -15.76
N LEU A 84 1.77 -3.81 -15.38
CA LEU A 84 0.83 -4.82 -15.90
C LEU A 84 0.64 -4.68 -17.41
N ASP A 85 0.57 -3.45 -17.93
CA ASP A 85 0.50 -3.20 -19.38
C ASP A 85 1.75 -3.68 -20.13
N GLU A 86 2.95 -3.54 -19.52
CA GLU A 86 4.20 -4.05 -20.09
C GLU A 86 4.22 -5.57 -20.06
N LEU A 87 3.94 -6.16 -18.89
CA LEU A 87 3.91 -7.62 -18.69
C LEU A 87 2.86 -8.30 -19.59
N GLY A 88 1.71 -7.64 -19.80
CA GLY A 88 0.69 -8.12 -20.72
C GLY A 88 1.22 -8.28 -22.15
N LYS A 89 1.99 -7.29 -22.63
CA LYS A 89 2.64 -7.35 -23.95
C LYS A 89 3.74 -8.40 -24.01
N GLU A 90 4.54 -8.53 -22.94
CA GLU A 90 5.63 -9.51 -22.84
C GLU A 90 5.13 -10.95 -22.82
N LYS A 91 4.02 -11.20 -22.10
CA LYS A 91 3.45 -12.55 -21.88
C LYS A 91 2.30 -12.91 -22.86
N ASP A 92 1.92 -11.99 -23.76
CA ASP A 92 0.78 -12.13 -24.68
C ASP A 92 -0.55 -12.42 -23.97
N VAL A 93 -0.82 -11.67 -22.88
CA VAL A 93 -2.05 -11.72 -22.09
C VAL A 93 -2.62 -10.31 -21.90
N THR A 94 -3.84 -10.22 -21.36
CA THR A 94 -4.45 -8.95 -20.97
C THR A 94 -4.74 -8.95 -19.48
N PHE A 95 -4.27 -7.92 -18.77
CA PHE A 95 -4.69 -7.65 -17.40
C PHE A 95 -5.77 -6.58 -17.45
N ASP A 96 -7.01 -6.97 -17.19
CA ASP A 96 -8.16 -6.07 -17.13
C ASP A 96 -8.29 -5.53 -15.71
N TYR A 97 -7.71 -4.38 -15.46
CA TYR A 97 -7.79 -3.66 -14.18
C TYR A 97 -8.70 -2.43 -14.27
N ALA A 98 -8.91 -1.87 -15.47
CA ALA A 98 -9.65 -0.62 -15.63
C ALA A 98 -11.11 -0.71 -15.16
N ASP A 99 -11.75 -1.86 -15.36
CA ASP A 99 -13.12 -2.12 -14.93
C ASP A 99 -13.22 -2.50 -13.43
N TYR A 100 -12.07 -2.81 -12.78
CA TYR A 100 -11.97 -3.32 -11.41
C TYR A 100 -11.11 -2.43 -10.49
N TYR A 101 -10.81 -1.19 -10.90
CA TYR A 101 -10.18 -0.20 -10.05
C TYR A 101 -11.19 0.48 -9.14
N ALA A 102 -10.84 0.66 -7.86
CA ALA A 102 -11.64 1.41 -6.91
C ALA A 102 -10.77 2.17 -5.89
N ASN A 103 -11.27 3.33 -5.45
CA ASN A 103 -10.68 4.12 -4.39
C ASN A 103 -11.66 4.20 -3.21
N ALA A 104 -11.23 3.78 -2.04
CA ALA A 104 -12.06 3.72 -0.85
C ALA A 104 -12.27 5.08 -0.17
N GLN A 105 -11.45 6.09 -0.50
CA GLN A 105 -11.50 7.43 0.08
C GLN A 105 -11.37 7.44 1.62
N ALA A 106 -10.51 6.58 2.13
CA ALA A 106 -10.28 6.37 3.57
C ALA A 106 -11.55 5.98 4.36
N ASP A 107 -12.54 5.37 3.69
CA ASP A 107 -13.80 4.96 4.31
C ASP A 107 -13.92 3.43 4.41
N GLN A 108 -14.08 2.92 5.63
CA GLN A 108 -14.16 1.48 5.89
C GLN A 108 -15.41 0.83 5.26
N SER A 109 -16.52 1.56 5.16
CA SER A 109 -17.74 1.04 4.54
C SER A 109 -17.55 0.89 3.04
N ASN A 110 -16.84 1.83 2.40
CA ASN A 110 -16.46 1.73 1.00
C ASN A 110 -15.53 0.55 0.77
N LEU A 111 -14.49 0.35 1.62
CA LEU A 111 -13.60 -0.81 1.53
C LEU A 111 -14.36 -2.13 1.57
N ASN A 112 -15.28 -2.29 2.53
CA ASN A 112 -16.08 -3.49 2.66
C ASN A 112 -16.97 -3.72 1.41
N GLN A 113 -17.56 -2.66 0.86
CA GLN A 113 -18.38 -2.77 -0.35
C GLN A 113 -17.54 -3.14 -1.58
N ILE A 114 -16.37 -2.49 -1.74
CA ILE A 114 -15.44 -2.78 -2.84
C ILE A 114 -15.00 -4.24 -2.80
N GLY A 115 -14.60 -4.75 -1.61
CA GLY A 115 -14.22 -6.15 -1.47
C GLY A 115 -15.33 -7.11 -1.85
N ALA A 116 -16.58 -6.85 -1.40
CA ALA A 116 -17.73 -7.66 -1.76
C ALA A 116 -18.03 -7.62 -3.27
N ASP A 117 -17.90 -6.47 -3.91
CA ASP A 117 -18.16 -6.30 -5.35
C ASP A 117 -17.08 -7.06 -6.17
N LEU A 118 -15.80 -6.95 -5.83
CA LEU A 118 -14.71 -7.66 -6.51
C LEU A 118 -14.85 -9.18 -6.40
N VAL A 119 -15.24 -9.68 -5.22
CA VAL A 119 -15.52 -11.11 -5.03
C VAL A 119 -16.72 -11.56 -5.89
N ALA A 120 -17.79 -10.75 -5.93
CA ALA A 120 -18.99 -11.06 -6.73
C ALA A 120 -18.70 -11.01 -8.25
N ASP A 121 -17.82 -10.14 -8.69
CA ASP A 121 -17.38 -10.02 -10.09
C ASP A 121 -16.39 -11.13 -10.49
N GLY A 122 -15.89 -11.90 -9.50
CA GLY A 122 -14.96 -13.00 -9.70
C GLY A 122 -13.67 -12.53 -10.35
N VAL A 123 -12.97 -11.60 -9.68
CA VAL A 123 -11.62 -11.19 -10.11
C VAL A 123 -10.63 -12.30 -9.85
N ASP A 124 -9.55 -12.37 -10.65
CA ASP A 124 -8.55 -13.42 -10.56
C ASP A 124 -7.49 -13.13 -9.48
N VAL A 125 -7.32 -11.85 -9.11
CA VAL A 125 -6.42 -11.37 -8.06
C VAL A 125 -6.88 -10.00 -7.57
N ILE A 126 -6.56 -9.66 -6.31
CA ILE A 126 -6.76 -8.31 -5.79
C ILE A 126 -5.42 -7.71 -5.40
N VAL A 127 -5.08 -6.55 -5.97
CA VAL A 127 -4.02 -5.66 -5.50
C VAL A 127 -4.60 -4.72 -4.46
N ALA A 128 -4.11 -4.82 -3.23
CA ALA A 128 -4.60 -4.04 -2.09
C ALA A 128 -3.55 -3.01 -1.64
N VAL A 129 -3.77 -1.74 -1.94
CA VAL A 129 -2.81 -0.66 -1.66
C VAL A 129 -3.06 -0.05 -0.30
N ALA A 130 -2.06 -0.06 0.57
CA ALA A 130 -2.03 0.32 1.98
C ALA A 130 -2.59 -0.73 2.97
N THR A 131 -2.10 -0.70 4.22
CA THR A 131 -2.43 -1.67 5.28
C THR A 131 -3.93 -1.83 5.55
N PRO A 132 -4.75 -0.76 5.67
CA PRO A 132 -6.19 -0.90 5.90
C PRO A 132 -6.92 -1.61 4.76
N THR A 133 -6.49 -1.34 3.52
CA THR A 133 -7.03 -2.01 2.32
C THR A 133 -6.68 -3.49 2.32
N ALA A 134 -5.42 -3.83 2.59
CA ALA A 134 -4.96 -5.21 2.65
C ALA A 134 -5.77 -6.02 3.69
N ALA A 135 -5.92 -5.50 4.91
CA ALA A 135 -6.69 -6.16 5.95
C ALA A 135 -8.15 -6.41 5.53
N THR A 136 -8.78 -5.43 4.87
CA THR A 136 -10.18 -5.56 4.45
C THR A 136 -10.34 -6.51 3.26
N MET A 137 -9.44 -6.46 2.28
CA MET A 137 -9.51 -7.36 1.11
C MET A 137 -9.24 -8.81 1.52
N LEU A 138 -8.28 -9.05 2.42
CA LEU A 138 -8.03 -10.40 2.98
C LEU A 138 -9.28 -10.96 3.68
N ALA A 139 -9.97 -10.15 4.47
CA ALA A 139 -11.22 -10.55 5.11
C ALA A 139 -12.34 -10.81 4.08
N ALA A 140 -12.40 -10.03 2.99
CA ALA A 140 -13.40 -10.21 1.95
C ALA A 140 -13.24 -11.52 1.16
N VAL A 141 -12.01 -12.00 0.98
CA VAL A 141 -11.69 -13.22 0.20
C VAL A 141 -11.54 -14.48 1.07
N GLU A 142 -11.76 -14.42 2.39
CA GLU A 142 -11.51 -15.52 3.35
C GLU A 142 -12.13 -16.88 2.90
N ASP A 143 -13.32 -16.84 2.30
CA ASP A 143 -14.04 -18.04 1.83
C ASP A 143 -13.83 -18.28 0.31
N THR A 144 -12.80 -17.71 -0.31
CA THR A 144 -12.54 -17.80 -1.76
C THR A 144 -11.12 -18.27 -2.04
N GLU A 145 -10.84 -18.57 -3.31
CA GLU A 145 -9.47 -18.87 -3.80
C GLU A 145 -8.79 -17.62 -4.40
N ILE A 146 -9.38 -16.43 -4.29
CA ILE A 146 -8.84 -15.19 -4.87
C ILE A 146 -7.61 -14.75 -4.08
N PRO A 147 -6.40 -14.70 -4.69
CA PRO A 147 -5.21 -14.24 -4.00
C PRO A 147 -5.22 -12.72 -3.80
N VAL A 148 -4.59 -12.28 -2.72
CA VAL A 148 -4.36 -10.86 -2.44
C VAL A 148 -2.86 -10.56 -2.52
N VAL A 149 -2.50 -9.62 -3.39
CA VAL A 149 -1.16 -9.04 -3.45
C VAL A 149 -1.24 -7.64 -2.84
N TYR A 150 -0.81 -7.51 -1.59
CA TYR A 150 -0.81 -6.21 -0.95
C TYR A 150 0.38 -5.35 -1.39
N SER A 151 0.22 -4.03 -1.34
CA SER A 151 1.23 -3.05 -1.69
C SER A 151 1.34 -1.97 -0.61
N ALA A 152 2.56 -1.64 -0.20
CA ALA A 152 2.83 -0.69 0.88
C ALA A 152 2.13 -1.07 2.21
N VAL A 153 2.33 -2.30 2.65
CA VAL A 153 2.00 -2.69 4.03
C VAL A 153 3.24 -2.47 4.89
N THR A 154 3.17 -1.54 5.83
CA THR A 154 4.34 -1.08 6.58
C THR A 154 4.95 -2.18 7.44
N ASP A 155 4.12 -2.96 8.14
CA ASP A 155 4.57 -4.10 8.94
C ASP A 155 3.65 -5.32 8.73
N PRO A 156 3.94 -6.16 7.72
CA PRO A 156 3.13 -7.33 7.45
C PRO A 156 3.07 -8.32 8.62
N ALA A 157 4.13 -8.42 9.41
CA ALA A 157 4.17 -9.33 10.56
C ALA A 157 3.23 -8.86 11.68
N THR A 158 3.28 -7.57 12.05
CA THR A 158 2.38 -6.98 13.05
C THR A 158 0.92 -6.95 12.56
N ALA A 159 0.70 -6.74 11.26
CA ALA A 159 -0.63 -6.82 10.65
C ALA A 159 -1.19 -8.25 10.58
N GLY A 160 -0.37 -9.27 10.91
CA GLY A 160 -0.79 -10.68 10.88
C GLY A 160 -0.81 -11.30 9.48
N PHE A 161 -0.10 -10.70 8.52
CA PHE A 161 -0.03 -11.16 7.12
C PHE A 161 1.18 -12.07 6.85
N ASP A 162 2.13 -12.16 7.78
CA ASP A 162 3.30 -13.04 7.65
C ASP A 162 2.87 -14.51 7.75
N GLY A 163 3.13 -15.27 6.69
CA GLY A 163 2.74 -16.68 6.59
C GLY A 163 1.23 -16.92 6.42
N GLY A 164 0.46 -15.91 6.04
CA GLY A 164 -0.95 -16.05 5.72
C GLY A 164 -1.20 -16.88 4.46
N GLU A 165 -2.38 -17.51 4.38
CA GLU A 165 -2.77 -18.29 3.21
C GLU A 165 -3.21 -17.33 2.07
N ASN A 166 -2.84 -17.67 0.85
CA ASN A 166 -3.26 -17.00 -0.39
C ASN A 166 -2.97 -15.49 -0.45
N MET A 167 -1.86 -15.07 0.15
CA MET A 167 -1.42 -13.67 0.17
C MET A 167 0.09 -13.53 0.02
N THR A 168 0.50 -12.43 -0.58
CA THR A 168 1.88 -11.93 -0.64
C THR A 168 1.85 -10.43 -0.89
N GLY A 169 2.99 -9.78 -1.07
CA GLY A 169 3.01 -8.37 -1.44
C GLY A 169 4.32 -7.67 -1.16
N THR A 170 4.23 -6.35 -1.05
CA THR A 170 5.37 -5.45 -0.84
C THR A 170 5.18 -4.63 0.43
N SER A 171 6.29 -4.43 1.15
CA SER A 171 6.33 -3.66 2.39
C SER A 171 7.13 -2.37 2.20
N ASP A 172 6.59 -1.28 2.71
CA ASP A 172 7.26 0.01 2.86
C ASP A 172 7.78 0.22 4.30
N ALA A 173 8.26 -0.87 4.92
CA ALA A 173 8.78 -0.86 6.30
C ALA A 173 9.67 0.37 6.57
N LEU A 174 9.40 1.07 7.67
CA LEU A 174 10.04 2.33 7.98
C LEU A 174 11.30 2.16 8.83
N ASN A 175 12.42 2.78 8.42
CA ASN A 175 13.60 2.90 9.26
C ASN A 175 13.46 4.09 10.22
N THR A 176 12.63 3.92 11.26
CA THR A 176 12.36 4.97 12.24
C THR A 176 13.63 5.50 12.90
N ALA A 177 14.61 4.64 13.18
CA ALA A 177 15.87 5.06 13.78
C ALA A 177 16.65 6.04 12.87
N ALA A 178 16.61 5.85 11.55
CA ALA A 178 17.22 6.80 10.61
C ALA A 178 16.51 8.15 10.67
N ILE A 179 15.19 8.19 10.67
CA ILE A 179 14.42 9.45 10.75
C ILE A 179 14.71 10.19 12.07
N MET A 180 14.72 9.47 13.19
CA MET A 180 15.05 10.07 14.48
C MET A 180 16.48 10.62 14.51
N ASN A 181 17.43 9.98 13.83
CA ASN A 181 18.78 10.51 13.66
C ASN A 181 18.82 11.73 12.72
N LEU A 182 17.98 11.79 11.67
CA LEU A 182 17.85 13.00 10.83
C LEU A 182 17.37 14.21 11.65
N ILE A 183 16.42 14.00 12.58
CA ILE A 183 15.98 15.04 13.52
C ILE A 183 17.17 15.59 14.32
N LEU A 184 17.99 14.71 14.91
CA LEU A 184 19.15 15.12 15.69
C LEU A 184 20.30 15.68 14.84
N ALA A 185 20.39 15.27 13.57
CA ALA A 185 21.35 15.83 12.62
C ALA A 185 20.96 17.26 12.19
N ALA A 186 19.66 17.56 12.12
CA ALA A 186 19.17 18.89 11.81
C ALA A 186 19.33 19.86 12.98
N ASP A 187 19.10 19.40 14.22
CA ASP A 187 19.31 20.20 15.43
C ASP A 187 19.74 19.29 16.61
N PRO A 188 21.03 19.22 16.93
CA PRO A 188 21.54 18.41 18.05
C PRO A 188 21.08 18.84 19.45
N GLU A 189 20.52 20.03 19.58
CA GLU A 189 20.04 20.56 20.89
C GLU A 189 18.61 20.14 21.20
N ILE A 190 17.95 19.37 20.30
CA ILE A 190 16.59 18.87 20.53
C ILE A 190 16.59 17.91 21.71
N ASN A 191 15.72 18.21 22.67
CA ASN A 191 15.52 17.42 23.88
C ASN A 191 14.06 16.97 24.08
N THR A 192 13.17 17.42 23.18
CA THR A 192 11.76 17.04 23.20
C THR A 192 11.23 16.94 21.77
N ILE A 193 10.66 15.79 21.40
CA ILE A 193 10.11 15.51 20.08
C ILE A 193 8.60 15.29 20.20
N GLY A 194 7.82 15.88 19.30
CA GLY A 194 6.41 15.59 19.13
C GLY A 194 6.21 14.30 18.34
N LEU A 195 5.29 13.46 18.76
CA LEU A 195 4.84 12.29 18.00
C LEU A 195 3.39 12.51 17.59
N LEU A 196 3.14 12.63 16.28
CA LEU A 196 1.82 12.89 15.71
C LEU A 196 1.39 11.72 14.84
N TYR A 197 0.28 11.08 15.19
CA TYR A 197 -0.21 9.90 14.49
C TYR A 197 -1.69 9.61 14.79
N ASP A 198 -2.30 8.72 14.02
CA ASP A 198 -3.63 8.18 14.27
C ASP A 198 -3.50 6.80 14.93
N LEU A 199 -4.11 6.66 16.11
CA LEU A 199 -4.12 5.40 16.87
C LEU A 199 -4.84 4.25 16.17
N SER A 200 -5.68 4.54 15.18
CA SER A 200 -6.42 3.53 14.40
C SER A 200 -5.65 3.03 13.17
N GLN A 201 -4.49 3.63 12.88
CA GLN A 201 -3.63 3.21 11.77
C GLN A 201 -2.59 2.19 12.25
N ASP A 202 -2.76 0.92 11.88
CA ASP A 202 -1.81 -0.15 12.22
C ASP A 202 -0.40 0.14 11.68
N SER A 203 -0.29 0.82 10.53
CA SER A 203 0.97 1.28 9.93
C SER A 203 1.80 2.17 10.85
N SER A 204 1.17 2.86 11.80
CA SER A 204 1.85 3.76 12.74
C SER A 204 2.38 3.06 13.99
N THR A 205 1.84 1.89 14.33
CA THR A 205 2.03 1.27 15.66
C THR A 205 3.50 0.98 15.96
N GLN A 206 4.19 0.24 15.09
CA GLN A 206 5.58 -0.15 15.31
C GLN A 206 6.52 1.05 15.24
N ALA A 207 6.33 1.93 14.25
CA ALA A 207 7.17 3.12 14.08
C ALA A 207 7.10 4.07 15.30
N ILE A 208 5.93 4.23 15.90
CA ILE A 208 5.79 5.02 17.13
C ILE A 208 6.43 4.33 18.33
N ALA A 209 6.33 3.00 18.44
CA ALA A 209 7.02 2.24 19.49
C ALA A 209 8.54 2.39 19.37
N ASP A 210 9.08 2.29 18.15
CA ASP A 210 10.50 2.46 17.87
C ASP A 210 10.99 3.89 18.14
N ALA A 211 10.19 4.91 17.80
CA ALA A 211 10.51 6.30 18.09
C ALA A 211 10.59 6.57 19.61
N LYS A 212 9.65 6.01 20.37
CA LYS A 212 9.68 6.08 21.85
C LYS A 212 10.92 5.39 22.43
N ALA A 213 11.22 4.17 21.96
CA ALA A 213 12.41 3.43 22.40
C ALA A 213 13.71 4.20 22.08
N PHE A 214 13.80 4.82 20.89
CA PHE A 214 14.91 5.68 20.53
C PHE A 214 15.03 6.90 21.49
N CYS A 215 13.92 7.57 21.77
CA CYS A 215 13.88 8.70 22.69
C CYS A 215 14.34 8.29 24.10
N ASP A 216 13.84 7.17 24.60
CA ASP A 216 14.21 6.63 25.92
C ASP A 216 15.71 6.29 25.98
N GLU A 217 16.26 5.67 24.93
CA GLU A 217 17.71 5.36 24.85
C GLU A 217 18.57 6.63 24.87
N LYS A 218 18.14 7.68 24.18
CA LYS A 218 18.88 8.94 24.07
C LYS A 218 18.60 9.93 25.20
N GLY A 219 17.64 9.64 26.08
CA GLY A 219 17.19 10.56 27.13
C GLY A 219 16.45 11.79 26.61
N ILE A 220 15.82 11.66 25.45
CA ILE A 220 14.98 12.68 24.80
C ILE A 220 13.55 12.51 25.30
N GLN A 221 12.89 13.60 25.64
CA GLN A 221 11.47 13.58 25.98
C GLN A 221 10.60 13.52 24.73
N TYR A 222 9.41 12.95 24.81
CA TYR A 222 8.44 12.99 23.74
C TYR A 222 7.06 13.38 24.25
N ILE A 223 6.28 14.00 23.35
CA ILE A 223 4.91 14.41 23.58
C ILE A 223 4.04 13.84 22.48
N GLU A 224 3.11 12.93 22.83
CA GLU A 224 2.21 12.31 21.88
C GLU A 224 0.95 13.13 21.69
N LYS A 225 0.52 13.29 20.45
CA LYS A 225 -0.78 13.81 20.06
C LYS A 225 -1.36 12.95 18.94
N ASN A 226 -2.66 12.72 19.00
CA ASN A 226 -3.39 11.86 18.08
C ASN A 226 -4.55 12.61 17.46
N GLY A 227 -4.91 12.23 16.25
CA GLY A 227 -6.09 12.69 15.55
C GLY A 227 -6.55 11.64 14.55
N THR A 228 -7.85 11.40 14.47
CA THR A 228 -8.49 10.44 13.54
C THR A 228 -9.26 11.15 12.43
N THR A 229 -9.31 12.46 12.49
CA THR A 229 -9.92 13.34 11.49
C THR A 229 -9.02 14.54 11.24
N THR A 230 -9.11 15.18 10.07
CA THR A 230 -8.34 16.40 9.75
C THR A 230 -8.45 17.47 10.83
N ALA A 231 -9.65 17.69 11.38
CA ALA A 231 -9.85 18.69 12.43
C ALA A 231 -9.14 18.32 13.74
N GLU A 232 -9.13 17.05 14.13
CA GLU A 232 -8.41 16.59 15.31
C GLU A 232 -6.89 16.66 15.09
N VAL A 233 -6.41 16.35 13.88
CA VAL A 233 -4.99 16.46 13.50
C VAL A 233 -4.54 17.93 13.58
N GLN A 234 -5.33 18.89 13.10
CA GLN A 234 -5.05 20.32 13.26
C GLN A 234 -4.92 20.73 14.74
N MET A 235 -5.88 20.31 15.58
CA MET A 235 -5.81 20.57 17.03
C MET A 235 -4.60 19.90 17.69
N ALA A 236 -4.23 18.71 17.24
CA ALA A 236 -3.06 17.99 17.72
C ALA A 236 -1.75 18.71 17.35
N ALA A 237 -1.64 19.22 16.12
CA ALA A 237 -0.51 20.02 15.66
C ALA A 237 -0.36 21.32 16.46
N GLU A 238 -1.45 22.08 16.65
CA GLU A 238 -1.48 23.27 17.49
C GLU A 238 -1.05 22.97 18.94
N ALA A 239 -1.50 21.83 19.50
CA ALA A 239 -1.13 21.42 20.86
C ALA A 239 0.35 21.07 20.98
N LEU A 240 0.98 20.48 19.94
CA LEU A 240 2.42 20.23 19.90
C LEU A 240 3.20 21.54 19.83
N VAL A 241 2.78 22.48 19.01
CA VAL A 241 3.37 23.82 18.93
C VAL A 241 3.27 24.54 20.28
N ALA A 242 2.10 24.51 20.91
CA ALA A 242 1.89 25.12 22.23
C ALA A 242 2.73 24.45 23.33
N ALA A 243 3.05 23.17 23.20
CA ALA A 243 3.95 22.45 24.10
C ALA A 243 5.43 22.81 23.90
N GLY A 244 5.76 23.55 22.84
CA GLY A 244 7.11 24.06 22.58
C GLY A 244 8.08 23.05 21.98
N VAL A 245 7.59 21.98 21.34
CA VAL A 245 8.44 21.04 20.60
C VAL A 245 9.14 21.77 19.44
N LYS A 246 10.33 21.30 19.06
CA LYS A 246 11.10 21.84 17.94
C LYS A 246 11.11 20.92 16.72
N ALA A 247 10.78 19.66 16.92
CA ALA A 247 10.58 18.70 15.86
C ALA A 247 9.37 17.84 16.17
N VAL A 248 8.71 17.37 15.10
CA VAL A 248 7.62 16.41 15.12
C VAL A 248 7.99 15.25 14.21
N PHE A 249 7.71 14.04 14.66
CA PHE A 249 7.76 12.81 13.86
C PHE A 249 6.36 12.29 13.60
N THR A 250 6.10 11.98 12.34
CA THR A 250 4.91 11.27 11.87
C THR A 250 5.34 10.05 11.02
N PRO A 251 4.86 8.84 11.30
CA PRO A 251 5.16 7.66 10.48
C PRO A 251 4.42 7.66 9.14
N THR A 252 4.32 6.52 8.44
CA THR A 252 3.51 6.32 7.23
C THR A 252 2.00 6.28 7.57
N ASP A 253 1.47 7.39 8.04
CA ASP A 253 0.11 7.54 8.55
C ASP A 253 -0.80 8.22 7.52
N ASN A 254 -1.78 7.49 6.98
CA ASN A 254 -2.66 8.00 5.92
C ASN A 254 -3.60 9.12 6.40
N THR A 255 -4.00 9.10 7.68
CA THR A 255 -4.85 10.15 8.26
C THR A 255 -4.09 11.47 8.37
N ILE A 256 -2.87 11.41 8.92
CA ILE A 256 -2.02 12.60 9.04
C ILE A 256 -1.61 13.09 7.66
N MET A 257 -1.27 12.17 6.73
CA MET A 257 -0.93 12.50 5.35
C MET A 257 -2.04 13.31 4.66
N THR A 258 -3.28 12.87 4.79
CA THR A 258 -4.44 13.57 4.21
C THR A 258 -4.64 14.97 4.82
N ALA A 259 -4.22 15.15 6.06
CA ALA A 259 -4.33 16.43 6.78
C ALA A 259 -3.11 17.35 6.56
N GLU A 260 -1.99 16.89 6.00
CA GLU A 260 -0.70 17.59 5.96
C GLU A 260 -0.79 19.01 5.39
N LEU A 261 -1.47 19.19 4.26
CA LEU A 261 -1.70 20.53 3.67
C LEU A 261 -2.40 21.52 4.61
N SER A 262 -3.05 21.02 5.67
CA SER A 262 -3.75 21.86 6.65
C SER A 262 -2.93 22.14 7.91
N ILE A 263 -1.78 21.48 8.10
CA ILE A 263 -0.96 21.57 9.32
C ILE A 263 0.47 22.05 9.08
N TYR A 264 1.01 21.91 7.86
CA TYR A 264 2.42 22.26 7.59
C TYR A 264 2.74 23.72 7.87
N GLU A 265 1.81 24.66 7.56
CA GLU A 265 1.99 26.09 7.87
C GLU A 265 2.03 26.32 9.39
N THR A 266 1.18 25.63 10.16
CA THR A 266 1.18 25.72 11.63
C THR A 266 2.54 25.34 12.21
N PHE A 267 3.17 24.29 11.71
CA PHE A 267 4.52 23.90 12.14
C PHE A 267 5.59 24.87 11.64
N THR A 268 5.54 25.24 10.38
CA THR A 268 6.55 26.07 9.72
C THR A 268 6.59 27.48 10.36
N GLU A 269 5.44 28.13 10.57
CA GLU A 269 5.33 29.44 11.22
C GLU A 269 5.83 29.42 12.67
N ALA A 270 5.65 28.30 13.36
CA ALA A 270 6.16 28.11 14.72
C ALA A 270 7.64 27.70 14.78
N GLY A 271 8.31 27.51 13.65
CA GLY A 271 9.68 27.04 13.57
C GLY A 271 9.85 25.60 14.03
N VAL A 272 8.83 24.76 13.82
CA VAL A 272 8.83 23.32 14.14
C VAL A 272 9.14 22.53 12.89
N MET A 273 10.17 21.69 12.94
CA MET A 273 10.57 20.80 11.85
C MET A 273 9.68 19.54 11.84
N HIS A 274 8.95 19.28 10.75
CA HIS A 274 8.14 18.07 10.60
C HIS A 274 8.88 17.02 9.77
N PHE A 275 9.24 15.89 10.40
CA PHE A 275 9.88 14.72 9.80
C PHE A 275 8.86 13.59 9.68
N THR A 276 8.81 12.96 8.52
CA THR A 276 7.71 12.06 8.16
C THR A 276 8.19 10.80 7.47
N GLY A 277 7.33 9.79 7.44
CA GLY A 277 7.63 8.44 6.94
C GLY A 277 7.40 8.22 5.43
N ALA A 278 7.11 9.26 4.65
CA ALA A 278 6.95 9.16 3.19
C ALA A 278 7.27 10.49 2.49
N ASP A 279 7.61 10.43 1.21
CA ASP A 279 7.88 11.58 0.34
C ASP A 279 6.64 12.46 0.13
N SER A 280 5.45 11.85 0.08
CA SER A 280 4.17 12.54 -0.10
C SER A 280 3.90 13.62 0.95
N PHE A 281 4.39 13.44 2.17
CA PHE A 281 4.30 14.49 3.20
C PHE A 281 5.13 15.72 2.82
N ALA A 282 6.36 15.53 2.32
CA ALA A 282 7.20 16.64 1.87
C ALA A 282 6.57 17.35 0.66
N LEU A 283 5.93 16.62 -0.26
CA LEU A 283 5.15 17.19 -1.35
C LEU A 283 3.95 18.00 -0.86
N ASN A 284 3.43 17.70 0.33
CA ASN A 284 2.34 18.43 0.98
C ASN A 284 2.81 19.47 2.00
N GLY A 285 4.09 19.82 2.02
CA GLY A 285 4.62 20.89 2.84
C GLY A 285 5.37 20.48 4.10
N ALA A 286 5.43 19.19 4.49
CA ALA A 286 6.32 18.76 5.56
C ALA A 286 7.78 19.09 5.23
N PHE A 287 8.61 19.29 6.25
CA PHE A 287 10.00 19.64 6.06
C PHE A 287 10.80 18.51 5.39
N VAL A 288 10.67 17.30 5.91
CA VAL A 288 11.39 16.12 5.43
C VAL A 288 10.48 14.91 5.38
N GLY A 289 10.43 14.25 4.22
CA GLY A 289 9.94 12.91 4.04
C GLY A 289 11.09 11.91 3.99
N TYR A 290 10.88 10.69 4.48
CA TYR A 290 11.83 9.60 4.42
C TYR A 290 11.10 8.31 4.07
N GLY A 291 11.57 7.58 3.06
CA GLY A 291 10.86 6.39 2.65
C GLY A 291 11.58 5.58 1.58
N VAL A 292 10.78 4.81 0.86
CA VAL A 292 11.16 3.93 -0.25
C VAL A 292 10.82 4.58 -1.60
N ASP A 293 11.27 3.95 -2.68
CA ASP A 293 10.80 4.28 -4.03
C ASP A 293 9.45 3.60 -4.28
N TYR A 294 8.38 4.38 -4.26
CA TYR A 294 7.03 3.88 -4.46
C TYR A 294 6.73 3.42 -5.89
N VAL A 295 7.52 3.88 -6.88
CA VAL A 295 7.45 3.38 -8.26
C VAL A 295 7.97 1.94 -8.32
N GLN A 296 9.16 1.68 -7.78
CA GLN A 296 9.73 0.33 -7.71
C GLN A 296 8.83 -0.62 -6.91
N LEU A 297 8.20 -0.14 -5.85
CA LEU A 297 7.30 -0.92 -5.03
C LEU A 297 6.05 -1.35 -5.82
N GLY A 298 5.46 -0.44 -6.59
CA GLY A 298 4.34 -0.74 -7.48
C GLY A 298 4.72 -1.71 -8.61
N GLU A 299 5.87 -1.53 -9.26
CA GLU A 299 6.37 -2.44 -10.28
C GLU A 299 6.56 -3.87 -9.73
N ALA A 300 7.17 -4.01 -8.56
CA ALA A 300 7.34 -5.31 -7.92
C ALA A 300 6.00 -5.97 -7.53
N THR A 301 5.02 -5.17 -7.13
CA THR A 301 3.65 -5.66 -6.87
C THR A 301 3.03 -6.24 -8.14
N ALA A 302 3.17 -5.56 -9.28
CA ALA A 302 2.68 -6.05 -10.57
C ALA A 302 3.42 -7.30 -11.05
N ASP A 303 4.74 -7.38 -10.84
CA ASP A 303 5.52 -8.59 -11.14
C ASP A 303 5.00 -9.79 -10.35
N MET A 304 4.67 -9.62 -9.05
CA MET A 304 4.05 -10.68 -8.23
C MET A 304 2.69 -11.11 -8.77
N VAL A 305 1.85 -10.16 -9.21
CA VAL A 305 0.56 -10.46 -9.85
C VAL A 305 0.77 -11.34 -11.08
N ALA A 306 1.70 -10.96 -11.95
CA ALA A 306 1.99 -11.75 -13.18
C ALA A 306 2.59 -13.12 -12.86
N GLU A 307 3.42 -13.26 -11.85
CA GLU A 307 3.94 -14.55 -11.39
C GLU A 307 2.83 -15.48 -10.90
N ILE A 308 1.83 -14.96 -10.21
CA ILE A 308 0.67 -15.73 -9.75
C ILE A 308 -0.20 -16.13 -10.94
N LEU A 309 -0.62 -15.17 -11.77
CA LEU A 309 -1.62 -15.40 -12.80
C LEU A 309 -1.05 -16.12 -14.05
N CYS A 310 0.18 -15.77 -14.45
CA CYS A 310 0.75 -16.30 -15.69
C CYS A 310 1.68 -17.49 -15.46
N ASP A 311 2.44 -17.48 -14.36
CA ASP A 311 3.46 -18.50 -14.09
C ASP A 311 2.95 -19.56 -13.09
N GLY A 312 1.71 -19.39 -12.56
CA GLY A 312 1.04 -20.34 -11.66
C GLY A 312 1.70 -20.46 -10.29
N LYS A 313 2.41 -19.42 -9.83
CA LYS A 313 3.00 -19.41 -8.49
C LYS A 313 1.91 -19.26 -7.43
N SER A 314 2.09 -19.95 -6.31
CA SER A 314 1.21 -19.78 -5.15
C SER A 314 1.59 -18.52 -4.38
N ALA A 315 0.64 -17.63 -4.11
CA ALA A 315 0.86 -16.46 -3.26
C ALA A 315 1.36 -16.85 -1.86
N THR A 316 0.88 -17.96 -1.30
CA THR A 316 1.33 -18.50 0.00
C THR A 316 2.82 -18.85 0.03
N GLU A 317 3.41 -19.27 -1.11
CA GLU A 317 4.81 -19.65 -1.19
C GLU A 317 5.74 -18.49 -1.56
N MET A 318 5.18 -17.34 -1.91
CA MET A 318 5.92 -16.14 -2.26
C MET A 318 6.15 -15.29 -1.01
N PRO A 319 7.39 -15.10 -0.54
CA PRO A 319 7.66 -14.18 0.56
C PRO A 319 7.34 -12.74 0.11
N TYR A 320 6.84 -11.94 1.02
CA TYR A 320 6.71 -10.52 0.74
C TYR A 320 8.09 -9.87 0.54
N GLN A 321 8.12 -8.81 -0.27
CA GLN A 321 9.34 -8.07 -0.55
C GLN A 321 9.44 -6.81 0.30
N THR A 322 10.65 -6.52 0.77
CA THR A 322 11.00 -5.27 1.44
C THR A 322 11.95 -4.48 0.54
N PHE A 323 11.88 -3.16 0.62
CA PHE A 323 12.72 -2.26 -0.18
C PHE A 323 13.71 -1.54 0.72
N ASP A 324 14.87 -1.19 0.14
CA ASP A 324 15.85 -0.36 0.84
C ASP A 324 15.20 1.00 1.13
N ASN A 325 15.09 1.28 2.42
CA ASN A 325 14.55 2.51 2.94
C ASN A 325 15.72 3.49 3.10
N GLY A 326 15.62 4.67 2.53
CA GLY A 326 16.76 5.59 2.61
C GLY A 326 16.66 6.81 1.70
N ILE A 327 15.54 7.03 1.04
CA ILE A 327 15.31 8.24 0.26
C ILE A 327 14.83 9.35 1.20
N VAL A 328 15.62 10.41 1.32
CA VAL A 328 15.24 11.65 2.02
C VAL A 328 14.68 12.62 0.99
N THR A 329 13.47 13.09 1.19
CA THR A 329 12.82 14.11 0.38
C THR A 329 12.71 15.41 1.19
N ILE A 330 13.40 16.47 0.78
CA ILE A 330 13.41 17.77 1.46
C ILE A 330 12.49 18.72 0.70
N ASN A 331 11.48 19.27 1.38
CA ASN A 331 10.72 20.40 0.84
C ASN A 331 11.55 21.69 1.00
N THR A 332 12.01 22.24 -0.11
CA THR A 332 12.91 23.40 -0.13
C THR A 332 12.23 24.71 0.27
N GLU A 333 10.91 24.84 0.04
CA GLU A 333 10.13 26.00 0.49
C GLU A 333 9.99 26.00 2.01
N THR A 334 9.65 24.86 2.59
CA THR A 334 9.57 24.69 4.05
C THR A 334 10.94 24.78 4.70
N ALA A 335 11.98 24.20 4.08
CA ALA A 335 13.37 24.36 4.53
C ALA A 335 13.77 25.83 4.61
N ALA A 336 13.49 26.61 3.58
CA ALA A 336 13.78 28.03 3.55
C ALA A 336 13.04 28.79 4.65
N ALA A 337 11.74 28.52 4.85
CA ALA A 337 10.95 29.14 5.91
C ALA A 337 11.45 28.79 7.32
N LEU A 338 12.03 27.61 7.51
CA LEU A 338 12.70 27.18 8.75
C LEU A 338 14.15 27.70 8.89
N GLY A 339 14.62 28.46 7.89
CA GLY A 339 15.95 29.09 7.89
C GLY A 339 17.08 28.22 7.36
N PHE A 340 16.76 27.11 6.65
CA PHE A 340 17.71 26.27 5.93
C PHE A 340 17.76 26.68 4.46
N GLU A 341 18.57 27.70 4.13
CA GLU A 341 18.80 28.18 2.78
C GLU A 341 20.30 28.24 2.45
N GLY A 342 20.68 28.10 1.17
CA GLY A 342 22.04 28.19 0.70
C GLY A 342 23.00 27.26 1.45
N ASP A 343 24.09 27.80 1.99
CA ASP A 343 25.12 27.02 2.71
C ASP A 343 24.52 26.20 3.89
N LYS A 344 23.42 26.66 4.52
CA LYS A 344 22.79 25.94 5.61
C LYS A 344 22.02 24.71 5.11
N LEU A 345 21.35 24.81 3.97
CA LEU A 345 20.69 23.65 3.34
C LEU A 345 21.74 22.63 2.89
N ASP A 346 22.86 23.09 2.33
CA ASP A 346 23.94 22.21 1.93
C ASP A 346 24.58 21.51 3.15
N ALA A 347 24.78 22.23 4.25
CA ALA A 347 25.27 21.63 5.50
C ALA A 347 24.29 20.61 6.07
N LEU A 348 22.97 20.88 6.00
CA LEU A 348 21.93 19.95 6.40
C LEU A 348 21.97 18.66 5.57
N LYS A 349 22.06 18.79 4.25
CA LYS A 349 22.19 17.63 3.35
C LYS A 349 23.43 16.80 3.66
N GLU A 350 24.57 17.43 3.94
CA GLU A 350 25.79 16.71 4.36
C GLU A 350 25.58 15.97 5.71
N ALA A 351 24.86 16.58 6.66
CA ALA A 351 24.54 15.95 7.94
C ALA A 351 23.58 14.76 7.80
N PHE A 352 22.74 14.74 6.76
CA PHE A 352 21.78 13.67 6.50
C PHE A 352 22.40 12.45 5.80
N LYS A 353 23.49 12.60 5.04
CA LYS A 353 24.12 11.52 4.27
C LYS A 353 24.44 10.23 5.04
N PRO A 354 24.80 10.24 6.33
CA PRO A 354 25.04 9.00 7.07
C PRO A 354 23.78 8.15 7.29
N TYR A 355 22.58 8.72 7.10
CA TYR A 355 21.29 8.12 7.45
C TYR A 355 20.40 7.86 6.24
N CYS A 356 20.86 8.19 5.04
CA CYS A 356 20.10 8.02 3.80
C CYS A 356 20.99 7.55 2.64
N THR A 357 20.37 6.98 1.62
CA THR A 357 21.02 6.55 0.37
C THR A 357 20.94 7.64 -0.69
N GLU A 358 19.86 8.43 -0.65
CA GLU A 358 19.57 9.48 -1.62
C GLU A 358 18.89 10.67 -0.94
N ILE A 359 19.11 11.86 -1.50
CA ILE A 359 18.43 13.10 -1.09
C ILE A 359 17.79 13.73 -2.33
N VAL A 360 16.48 13.89 -2.29
CA VAL A 360 15.65 14.52 -3.33
C VAL A 360 15.14 15.86 -2.81
N GLU A 361 15.12 16.87 -3.66
CA GLU A 361 14.55 18.19 -3.34
C GLU A 361 13.23 18.38 -4.07
N VAL A 362 12.21 18.83 -3.34
CA VAL A 362 10.87 19.09 -3.86
C VAL A 362 10.37 20.47 -3.42
N THR A 363 9.26 20.89 -4.00
CA THR A 363 8.45 22.03 -3.52
C THR A 363 7.04 21.53 -3.22
N THR A 364 6.27 22.32 -2.49
CA THR A 364 4.89 21.96 -2.15
C THR A 364 4.04 21.85 -3.42
N ALA A 365 3.53 20.66 -3.69
CA ALA A 365 2.65 20.39 -4.82
C ALA A 365 1.20 20.61 -4.39
N GLN A 366 0.50 21.56 -5.03
CA GLN A 366 -0.90 21.87 -4.71
C GLN A 366 -1.92 21.02 -5.48
N ASN A 367 -1.47 20.17 -6.41
CA ASN A 367 -2.32 19.29 -7.21
C ASN A 367 -1.61 17.96 -7.45
N PHE A 368 -2.18 16.90 -6.93
CA PHE A 368 -1.81 15.50 -7.21
C PHE A 368 -2.76 14.99 -8.30
N SER A 369 -2.45 15.27 -9.56
CA SER A 369 -3.22 14.74 -10.70
C SER A 369 -2.35 13.80 -11.53
#